data_d9ab22ed90b826cfee1daae2dcfa2e12
#
_entry.id   d9ab22ed90b826cfee1daae2dcfa2e12
#
_cell.length_a   1.000
_cell.length_b   1.000
_cell.length_c   1.000
_cell.angle_alpha   90.00
_cell.angle_beta   90.00
_cell.angle_gamma   90.00
#
_symmetry.space_group_name_H-M   'P 1'
#
loop_
_entity.id
_entity.type
_entity.pdbx_description
1 polymer ?
#
loop_
_entity_poly.entity_id
_entity_poly.type
_entity_poly.pdbx_seq_one_letter_code
_entity_poly.pdbx_strand_id
1 'polypeptide(L)'
;MINNRKRKTTRRKAVRRRPAKKSTGTSLFGWRNKRAWWIGGILVSVAYVWAFYYFFVGPFGFRWRALYGDANYPGGYEIRGIDISHYQGEIDWDRLQNAMIEKSPVRFIVMKATEGSSKVDPSFNQNFSQAREYGYIRGAYHFWSNKSSARSQAYFFLKNVPLEEGDLPPVLDVEHKPKDKSVDEFQRDVLTWLHIVEDKYHVKPIIYTYYKFKMNYLSSPVFDDYPYWIAHYYVDKVQYKGKWKFWQHTDAGK
;
A
#
# COMPACT_ATOMS: atom_id res chain seq x y z
N MET A 1 24.62 60.46 99.30
CA MET A 1 25.91 60.36 98.61
C MET A 1 25.70 59.73 97.25
N ILE A 2 25.65 60.46 96.19
CA ILE A 2 25.31 59.99 94.88
C ILE A 2 26.44 60.42 93.98
N ASN A 3 27.08 59.49 93.36
CA ASN A 3 28.24 59.70 92.51
C ASN A 3 27.79 59.69 91.01
N ASN A 4 27.86 60.86 90.38
CA ASN A 4 27.48 61.08 89.06
C ASN A 4 28.67 60.85 88.08
N ARG A 5 28.71 59.75 87.34
CA ARG A 5 29.72 59.56 86.32
C ARG A 5 29.16 59.91 84.91
N LYS A 6 29.67 60.99 84.33
CA LYS A 6 29.41 61.41 82.99
C LYS A 6 29.99 60.42 81.97
N ARG A 7 29.18 59.85 81.12
CA ARG A 7 29.60 59.08 79.93
C ARG A 7 29.92 60.01 78.75
N LYS A 8 31.18 59.93 78.29
CA LYS A 8 31.63 60.56 77.06
C LYS A 8 31.08 59.77 75.81
N THR A 9 30.30 60.41 75.01
CA THR A 9 29.85 59.89 73.72
C THR A 9 30.88 60.15 72.63
N THR A 10 31.56 59.10 72.14
CA THR A 10 32.44 59.19 71.01
C THR A 10 31.65 59.12 69.69
N ARG A 11 31.68 60.23 68.99
CA ARG A 11 31.06 60.38 67.65
C ARG A 11 31.84 59.59 66.64
N ARG A 12 31.31 58.40 66.17
CA ARG A 12 31.86 57.63 65.08
C ARG A 12 31.61 58.35 63.75
N LYS A 13 32.69 58.62 63.00
CA LYS A 13 32.66 59.20 61.66
C LYS A 13 31.99 58.16 60.71
N ALA A 14 30.95 58.53 59.99
CA ALA A 14 30.34 57.69 58.98
C ALA A 14 31.28 57.50 57.78
N VAL A 15 31.66 56.28 57.52
CA VAL A 15 32.45 55.89 56.34
C VAL A 15 31.48 55.88 55.15
N ARG A 16 31.70 56.81 54.23
CA ARG A 16 30.99 56.96 52.97
C ARG A 16 31.32 55.73 52.10
N ARG A 17 30.42 54.70 52.02
CA ARG A 17 30.56 53.61 51.09
C ARG A 17 30.41 54.11 49.66
N ARG A 18 31.44 53.89 48.80
CA ARG A 18 31.37 54.12 47.37
C ARG A 18 30.28 53.21 46.78
N PRO A 19 29.45 53.68 45.84
CA PRO A 19 28.49 52.82 45.16
C PRO A 19 29.25 51.77 44.31
N ALA A 20 28.86 50.53 44.47
CA ALA A 20 29.40 49.42 43.67
C ALA A 20 29.07 49.70 42.19
N LYS A 21 30.09 49.64 41.35
CA LYS A 21 29.98 49.66 39.89
C LYS A 21 29.07 48.51 39.49
N LYS A 22 27.86 48.79 39.00
CA LYS A 22 27.03 47.79 38.33
C LYS A 22 27.82 47.26 37.14
N SER A 23 28.22 46.01 37.22
CA SER A 23 28.73 45.31 36.04
C SER A 23 27.58 45.26 35.04
N THR A 24 27.68 45.98 33.97
CA THR A 24 26.84 45.78 32.79
C THR A 24 27.28 44.46 32.21
N GLY A 25 26.65 43.38 32.69
CA GLY A 25 26.70 42.10 31.97
C GLY A 25 26.17 42.39 30.56
N THR A 26 27.08 42.41 29.61
CA THR A 26 26.75 42.41 28.19
C THR A 26 25.95 41.15 27.95
N SER A 27 24.61 41.30 27.83
CA SER A 27 23.78 40.22 27.36
C SER A 27 24.31 39.86 25.97
N LEU A 28 24.94 38.71 25.83
CA LEU A 28 25.39 38.14 24.55
C LEU A 28 24.20 37.88 23.59
N PHE A 29 22.98 38.20 24.02
CA PHE A 29 21.74 38.10 23.24
C PHE A 29 21.20 39.50 22.81
N GLY A 30 22.02 40.20 22.04
CA GLY A 30 21.58 41.44 21.39
C GLY A 30 20.63 41.18 20.22
N TRP A 31 19.82 42.16 19.87
CA TRP A 31 18.83 42.15 18.76
C TRP A 31 19.40 41.69 17.40
N ARG A 32 20.71 41.79 17.19
CA ARG A 32 21.44 41.27 16.00
C ARG A 32 21.32 39.76 15.84
N ASN A 33 21.14 39.00 16.93
CA ASN A 33 21.06 37.53 16.86
C ASN A 33 19.63 37.03 16.58
N LYS A 34 18.60 37.86 16.74
CA LYS A 34 17.22 37.46 16.46
C LYS A 34 17.03 37.05 15.00
N ARG A 35 17.63 37.79 14.07
CA ARG A 35 17.58 37.39 12.63
C ARG A 35 18.26 36.06 12.37
N ALA A 36 19.38 35.80 13.01
CA ALA A 36 20.10 34.51 12.89
C ALA A 36 19.24 33.35 13.45
N TRP A 37 18.52 33.58 14.57
CA TRP A 37 17.59 32.60 15.11
C TRP A 37 16.38 32.33 14.20
N TRP A 38 15.84 33.39 13.57
CA TRP A 38 14.77 33.25 12.58
C TRP A 38 15.24 32.48 11.34
N ILE A 39 16.43 32.80 10.83
CA ILE A 39 17.02 32.10 9.69
C ILE A 39 17.30 30.63 10.06
N GLY A 40 17.87 30.38 11.24
CA GLY A 40 18.09 29.01 11.74
C GLY A 40 16.78 28.22 11.87
N GLY A 41 15.73 28.84 12.43
CA GLY A 41 14.40 28.26 12.53
C GLY A 41 13.79 27.89 11.17
N ILE A 42 13.92 28.80 10.19
CA ILE A 42 13.43 28.55 8.82
C ILE A 42 14.21 27.40 8.17
N LEU A 43 15.53 27.36 8.31
CA LEU A 43 16.35 26.27 7.75
C LEU A 43 16.01 24.92 8.39
N VAL A 44 15.81 24.87 9.69
CA VAL A 44 15.36 23.64 10.40
C VAL A 44 13.98 23.22 9.92
N SER A 45 13.04 24.18 9.76
CA SER A 45 11.70 23.87 9.25
C SER A 45 11.73 23.36 7.81
N VAL A 46 12.54 23.94 6.93
CA VAL A 46 12.72 23.48 5.57
C VAL A 46 13.36 22.09 5.54
N ALA A 47 14.38 21.84 6.36
CA ALA A 47 15.01 20.52 6.47
C ALA A 47 14.02 19.46 7.01
N TYR A 48 13.19 19.85 7.99
CA TYR A 48 12.13 18.98 8.53
C TYR A 48 11.06 18.67 7.48
N VAL A 49 10.56 19.67 6.75
CA VAL A 49 9.59 19.47 5.66
C VAL A 49 10.19 18.63 4.56
N TRP A 50 11.45 18.84 4.20
CA TRP A 50 12.16 18.04 3.21
C TRP A 50 12.33 16.58 3.68
N ALA A 51 12.77 16.35 4.93
CA ALA A 51 12.91 15.03 5.50
C ALA A 51 11.55 14.33 5.62
N PHE A 52 10.52 15.05 6.08
CA PHE A 52 9.16 14.52 6.12
C PHE A 52 8.67 14.13 4.71
N TYR A 53 8.88 14.98 3.72
CA TYR A 53 8.55 14.66 2.33
C TYR A 53 9.34 13.45 1.83
N TYR A 54 10.64 13.41 2.06
CA TYR A 54 11.52 12.34 1.60
C TYR A 54 11.20 10.99 2.26
N PHE A 55 10.99 10.96 3.58
CA PHE A 55 10.75 9.71 4.32
C PHE A 55 9.28 9.28 4.35
N PHE A 56 8.33 10.21 4.32
CA PHE A 56 6.92 9.90 4.51
C PHE A 56 6.06 10.14 3.27
N VAL A 57 6.32 11.16 2.50
CA VAL A 57 5.51 11.48 1.31
C VAL A 57 6.10 10.85 0.06
N GLY A 58 7.42 10.85 -0.11
CA GLY A 58 8.10 10.23 -1.25
C GLY A 58 7.80 8.73 -1.40
N PRO A 59 7.99 7.91 -0.33
CA PRO A 59 7.59 6.50 -0.34
C PRO A 59 6.08 6.27 -0.36
N PHE A 60 5.29 7.23 0.17
CA PHE A 60 3.83 7.18 0.24
C PHE A 60 3.14 8.12 -0.76
N GLY A 61 3.88 8.84 -1.57
CA GLY A 61 3.35 9.70 -2.65
C GLY A 61 2.46 8.95 -3.63
N PHE A 62 2.67 7.68 -3.73
CA PHE A 62 1.80 6.73 -4.38
C PHE A 62 0.39 6.66 -3.73
N ARG A 63 0.27 6.66 -2.40
CA ARG A 63 -1.04 6.71 -1.71
C ARG A 63 -1.80 8.01 -1.93
N TRP A 64 -1.08 9.14 -2.03
CA TRP A 64 -1.71 10.42 -2.35
C TRP A 64 -2.24 10.47 -3.78
N ARG A 65 -1.53 9.89 -4.74
CA ARG A 65 -2.01 9.75 -6.12
C ARG A 65 -3.23 8.83 -6.19
N ALA A 66 -3.26 7.74 -5.39
CA ALA A 66 -4.42 6.85 -5.28
C ALA A 66 -5.66 7.54 -4.68
N LEU A 67 -5.46 8.48 -3.74
CA LEU A 67 -6.56 9.18 -3.06
C LEU A 67 -7.05 10.42 -3.81
N TYR A 68 -6.19 11.12 -4.56
CA TYR A 68 -6.48 12.43 -5.14
C TYR A 68 -6.04 12.60 -6.59
N GLY A 69 -5.31 11.64 -7.16
CA GLY A 69 -4.87 11.69 -8.54
C GLY A 69 -5.87 11.01 -9.48
N ASP A 70 -5.98 11.51 -10.69
CA ASP A 70 -6.58 10.75 -11.76
C ASP A 70 -5.79 9.46 -11.95
N ALA A 71 -6.48 8.34 -12.10
CA ALA A 71 -5.83 7.09 -12.42
C ALA A 71 -5.00 7.29 -13.69
N ASN A 72 -3.68 7.13 -13.60
CA ASN A 72 -2.84 7.19 -14.79
C ASN A 72 -3.10 5.92 -15.60
N TYR A 73 -3.84 6.04 -16.67
CA TYR A 73 -4.13 4.93 -17.56
C TYR A 73 -3.03 4.79 -18.61
N PRO A 74 -2.23 3.70 -18.56
CA PRO A 74 -1.17 3.49 -19.54
C PRO A 74 -1.73 3.39 -20.95
N GLY A 75 -1.19 4.17 -21.88
CA GLY A 75 -1.56 4.10 -23.31
C GLY A 75 -1.10 2.80 -23.99
N GLY A 76 -1.70 2.48 -25.13
CA GLY A 76 -1.30 1.33 -25.94
C GLY A 76 -1.96 0.00 -25.57
N TYR A 77 -2.95 0.00 -24.65
CA TYR A 77 -3.75 -1.16 -24.28
C TYR A 77 -5.21 -0.91 -24.59
N GLU A 78 -5.79 -1.71 -25.48
CA GLU A 78 -7.16 -1.53 -25.95
C GLU A 78 -8.19 -2.32 -25.13
N ILE A 79 -7.76 -3.45 -24.54
CA ILE A 79 -8.64 -4.34 -23.78
C ILE A 79 -8.58 -3.93 -22.30
N ARG A 80 -9.73 -3.50 -21.78
CA ARG A 80 -9.90 -3.07 -20.40
C ARG A 80 -10.77 -4.07 -19.64
N GLY A 81 -10.44 -4.27 -18.38
CA GLY A 81 -11.22 -5.06 -17.46
C GLY A 81 -11.11 -4.51 -16.05
N ILE A 82 -11.93 -5.06 -15.17
CA ILE A 82 -11.93 -4.73 -13.75
C ILE A 82 -11.87 -6.01 -12.92
N ASP A 83 -11.42 -5.89 -11.70
CA ASP A 83 -11.59 -6.92 -10.68
C ASP A 83 -12.51 -6.42 -9.57
N ILE A 84 -13.34 -7.31 -9.06
CA ILE A 84 -14.35 -7.00 -8.05
C ILE A 84 -14.43 -8.10 -6.98
N SER A 85 -14.94 -7.71 -5.82
CA SER A 85 -15.26 -8.57 -4.69
C SER A 85 -16.45 -7.97 -3.92
N HIS A 86 -16.83 -8.57 -2.82
CA HIS A 86 -17.85 -7.98 -1.91
C HIS A 86 -17.50 -6.56 -1.42
N TYR A 87 -16.22 -6.13 -1.49
CA TYR A 87 -15.81 -4.78 -1.07
C TYR A 87 -16.36 -3.67 -1.94
N GLN A 88 -16.70 -3.96 -3.21
CA GLN A 88 -17.36 -3.00 -4.11
C GLN A 88 -18.85 -2.84 -3.85
N GLY A 89 -19.44 -3.69 -2.97
CA GLY A 89 -20.87 -3.68 -2.70
C GLY A 89 -21.68 -4.23 -3.85
N GLU A 90 -22.88 -3.70 -4.01
CA GLU A 90 -23.78 -4.04 -5.11
C GLU A 90 -23.32 -3.35 -6.40
N ILE A 91 -23.24 -4.11 -7.48
CA ILE A 91 -22.81 -3.61 -8.80
C ILE A 91 -24.01 -3.14 -9.59
N ASP A 92 -23.97 -1.90 -10.05
CA ASP A 92 -24.90 -1.35 -11.02
C ASP A 92 -24.50 -1.82 -12.43
N TRP A 93 -25.04 -2.94 -12.87
CA TRP A 93 -24.68 -3.58 -14.12
C TRP A 93 -25.09 -2.77 -15.35
N ASP A 94 -26.22 -2.07 -15.30
CA ASP A 94 -26.69 -1.19 -16.39
C ASP A 94 -25.72 -0.02 -16.58
N ARG A 95 -25.23 0.54 -15.49
CA ARG A 95 -24.22 1.58 -15.53
C ARG A 95 -22.87 1.05 -16.00
N LEU A 96 -22.48 -0.14 -15.53
CA LEU A 96 -21.21 -0.77 -15.91
C LEU A 96 -21.16 -1.12 -17.39
N GLN A 97 -22.27 -1.57 -17.97
CA GLN A 97 -22.36 -1.89 -19.41
C GLN A 97 -22.03 -0.69 -20.31
N ASN A 98 -22.34 0.51 -19.84
CA ASN A 98 -22.07 1.76 -20.53
C ASN A 98 -20.77 2.44 -20.06
N ALA A 99 -20.04 1.83 -19.10
CA ALA A 99 -18.83 2.41 -18.55
C ALA A 99 -17.66 2.30 -19.54
N MET A 100 -16.88 3.38 -19.58
CA MET A 100 -15.67 3.46 -20.39
C MET A 100 -14.49 3.73 -19.48
N ILE A 101 -13.43 2.97 -19.63
CA ILE A 101 -12.14 3.27 -19.05
C ILE A 101 -11.34 4.01 -20.12
N GLU A 102 -11.21 5.34 -19.96
CA GLU A 102 -10.79 6.29 -21.00
C GLU A 102 -11.75 6.23 -22.21
N LYS A 103 -11.33 5.59 -23.28
CA LYS A 103 -12.11 5.46 -24.53
C LYS A 103 -12.49 4.01 -24.85
N SER A 104 -12.16 3.08 -23.96
CA SER A 104 -12.37 1.65 -24.18
C SER A 104 -13.42 1.10 -23.22
N PRO A 105 -14.38 0.31 -23.69
CA PRO A 105 -15.35 -0.33 -22.81
C PRO A 105 -14.70 -1.42 -21.96
N VAL A 106 -15.28 -1.69 -20.81
CA VAL A 106 -14.92 -2.86 -20.00
C VAL A 106 -15.28 -4.12 -20.78
N ARG A 107 -14.34 -5.05 -20.93
CA ARG A 107 -14.51 -6.30 -21.71
C ARG A 107 -14.54 -7.54 -20.83
N PHE A 108 -13.83 -7.52 -19.71
CA PHE A 108 -13.78 -8.67 -18.81
C PHE A 108 -13.86 -8.22 -17.35
N ILE A 109 -14.34 -9.12 -16.50
CA ILE A 109 -14.47 -8.91 -15.07
C ILE A 109 -13.93 -10.13 -14.35
N VAL A 110 -12.96 -9.94 -13.44
CA VAL A 110 -12.42 -11.01 -12.59
C VAL A 110 -12.95 -10.84 -11.17
N MET A 111 -13.60 -11.85 -10.63
CA MET A 111 -14.33 -11.78 -9.37
C MET A 111 -13.66 -12.60 -8.28
N LYS A 112 -13.57 -12.06 -7.07
CA LYS A 112 -13.20 -12.87 -5.90
C LYS A 112 -14.22 -13.98 -5.75
N ALA A 113 -13.72 -15.22 -5.74
CA ALA A 113 -14.60 -16.37 -5.53
C ALA A 113 -14.40 -16.96 -4.14
N THR A 114 -13.16 -17.26 -3.78
CA THR A 114 -12.84 -17.93 -2.53
C THR A 114 -11.59 -17.35 -1.87
N GLU A 115 -11.48 -17.59 -0.55
CA GLU A 115 -10.29 -17.25 0.24
C GLU A 115 -9.98 -18.40 1.22
N GLY A 116 -8.75 -18.84 1.22
CA GLY A 116 -8.34 -19.96 2.07
C GLY A 116 -9.14 -21.22 1.77
N SER A 117 -9.41 -22.03 2.77
CA SER A 117 -10.12 -23.30 2.62
C SER A 117 -11.59 -23.27 3.05
N SER A 118 -12.16 -22.08 3.36
CA SER A 118 -13.48 -22.01 3.98
C SER A 118 -14.33 -20.78 3.66
N LYS A 119 -13.77 -19.75 3.03
CA LYS A 119 -14.52 -18.52 2.75
C LYS A 119 -14.88 -18.44 1.28
N VAL A 120 -16.16 -18.32 0.98
CA VAL A 120 -16.69 -17.91 -0.33
C VAL A 120 -17.01 -16.42 -0.25
N ASP A 121 -16.67 -15.66 -1.30
CA ASP A 121 -17.07 -14.27 -1.39
C ASP A 121 -18.61 -14.19 -1.50
N PRO A 122 -19.31 -13.47 -0.63
CA PRO A 122 -20.77 -13.47 -0.60
C PRO A 122 -21.42 -12.95 -1.89
N SER A 123 -20.72 -12.11 -2.66
CA SER A 123 -21.22 -11.55 -3.91
C SER A 123 -20.85 -12.39 -5.14
N PHE A 124 -20.02 -13.44 -4.97
CA PHE A 124 -19.46 -14.17 -6.10
C PHE A 124 -20.53 -14.75 -7.02
N ASN A 125 -21.43 -15.57 -6.50
CA ASN A 125 -22.39 -16.29 -7.33
C ASN A 125 -23.31 -15.34 -8.12
N GLN A 126 -23.78 -14.29 -7.45
CA GLN A 126 -24.61 -13.27 -8.09
C GLN A 126 -23.83 -12.53 -9.18
N ASN A 127 -22.67 -11.98 -8.85
CA ASN A 127 -21.87 -11.23 -9.80
C ASN A 127 -21.39 -12.11 -10.97
N PHE A 128 -21.06 -13.37 -10.69
CA PHE A 128 -20.59 -14.29 -11.72
C PHE A 128 -21.69 -14.66 -12.74
N SER A 129 -22.94 -14.79 -12.28
CA SER A 129 -24.10 -14.96 -13.18
C SER A 129 -24.37 -13.70 -13.99
N GLN A 130 -24.50 -12.57 -13.30
CA GLN A 130 -24.82 -11.28 -13.93
C GLN A 130 -23.77 -10.85 -14.96
N ALA A 131 -22.46 -11.06 -14.68
CA ALA A 131 -21.43 -10.75 -15.67
C ALA A 131 -21.64 -11.49 -17.01
N ARG A 132 -22.11 -12.74 -16.97
CA ARG A 132 -22.46 -13.48 -18.18
C ARG A 132 -23.71 -12.89 -18.86
N GLU A 133 -24.75 -12.60 -18.10
CA GLU A 133 -26.01 -12.03 -18.63
C GLU A 133 -25.76 -10.70 -19.36
N TYR A 134 -24.83 -9.88 -18.84
CA TYR A 134 -24.42 -8.61 -19.46
C TYR A 134 -23.33 -8.76 -20.55
N GLY A 135 -22.95 -10.01 -20.90
CA GLY A 135 -22.04 -10.30 -22.01
C GLY A 135 -20.55 -10.05 -21.75
N TYR A 136 -20.15 -9.99 -20.47
CA TYR A 136 -18.74 -9.87 -20.12
C TYR A 136 -18.02 -11.22 -20.18
N ILE A 137 -16.73 -11.18 -20.59
CA ILE A 137 -15.83 -12.28 -20.32
C ILE A 137 -15.57 -12.27 -18.83
N ARG A 138 -15.92 -13.33 -18.15
CA ARG A 138 -15.81 -13.43 -16.70
C ARG A 138 -14.64 -14.29 -16.27
N GLY A 139 -14.10 -14.01 -15.10
CA GLY A 139 -13.06 -14.79 -14.45
C GLY A 139 -13.29 -14.88 -12.95
N ALA A 140 -12.63 -15.83 -12.32
CA ALA A 140 -12.72 -16.04 -10.90
C ALA A 140 -11.33 -16.15 -10.28
N TYR A 141 -11.12 -15.49 -9.13
CA TYR A 141 -9.87 -15.62 -8.41
C TYR A 141 -10.03 -16.22 -7.01
N HIS A 142 -9.00 -16.97 -6.62
CA HIS A 142 -8.81 -17.49 -5.28
C HIS A 142 -7.79 -16.63 -4.53
N PHE A 143 -8.17 -16.05 -3.41
CA PHE A 143 -7.25 -15.33 -2.53
C PHE A 143 -6.50 -16.30 -1.62
N TRP A 144 -5.18 -16.37 -1.78
CA TRP A 144 -4.32 -17.26 -1.01
C TRP A 144 -4.31 -16.92 0.47
N SER A 145 -4.46 -17.94 1.31
CA SER A 145 -4.34 -17.82 2.76
C SER A 145 -3.19 -18.64 3.31
N ASN A 146 -2.35 -18.03 4.13
CA ASN A 146 -1.29 -18.72 4.84
C ASN A 146 -1.77 -19.63 5.98
N LYS A 147 -3.10 -19.68 6.23
CA LYS A 147 -3.71 -20.39 7.37
C LYS A 147 -4.20 -21.80 7.03
N SER A 148 -4.13 -22.20 5.77
CA SER A 148 -4.59 -23.51 5.32
C SER A 148 -3.67 -24.10 4.27
N SER A 149 -3.73 -25.42 4.07
CA SER A 149 -2.87 -26.10 3.10
C SER A 149 -3.23 -25.73 1.67
N ALA A 150 -2.24 -25.71 0.77
CA ALA A 150 -2.44 -25.47 -0.65
C ALA A 150 -3.51 -26.41 -1.26
N ARG A 151 -3.43 -27.69 -0.91
CA ARG A 151 -4.38 -28.72 -1.36
C ARG A 151 -5.80 -28.42 -0.95
N SER A 152 -6.02 -28.05 0.33
CA SER A 152 -7.37 -27.72 0.83
C SER A 152 -7.93 -26.47 0.14
N GLN A 153 -7.10 -25.47 -0.13
CA GLN A 153 -7.48 -24.27 -0.85
C GLN A 153 -7.84 -24.57 -2.30
N ALA A 154 -7.06 -25.39 -2.99
CA ALA A 154 -7.33 -25.78 -4.37
C ALA A 154 -8.69 -26.51 -4.50
N TYR A 155 -8.93 -27.54 -3.67
CA TYR A 155 -10.20 -28.26 -3.70
C TYR A 155 -11.38 -27.38 -3.27
N PHE A 156 -11.18 -26.45 -2.35
CA PHE A 156 -12.23 -25.51 -1.96
C PHE A 156 -12.60 -24.56 -3.11
N PHE A 157 -11.60 -24.06 -3.85
CA PHE A 157 -11.82 -23.27 -5.08
C PHE A 157 -12.60 -24.11 -6.11
N LEU A 158 -12.13 -25.30 -6.44
CA LEU A 158 -12.76 -26.19 -7.44
C LEU A 158 -14.21 -26.55 -7.10
N LYS A 159 -14.53 -26.68 -5.82
CA LYS A 159 -15.89 -26.97 -5.36
C LYS A 159 -16.86 -25.81 -5.60
N ASN A 160 -16.39 -24.57 -5.53
CA ASN A 160 -17.24 -23.37 -5.50
C ASN A 160 -17.23 -22.56 -6.79
N VAL A 161 -16.33 -22.87 -7.74
CA VAL A 161 -16.14 -22.08 -8.95
C VAL A 161 -16.45 -22.90 -10.18
N PRO A 162 -17.58 -22.66 -10.86
CA PRO A 162 -17.96 -23.40 -12.06
C PRO A 162 -17.49 -22.65 -13.33
N LEU A 163 -16.17 -22.64 -13.62
CA LEU A 163 -15.68 -22.10 -14.88
C LEU A 163 -16.10 -22.97 -16.06
N GLU A 164 -16.45 -22.31 -17.14
CA GLU A 164 -16.86 -22.91 -18.40
C GLU A 164 -16.04 -22.40 -19.58
N GLU A 165 -16.17 -23.03 -20.73
CA GLU A 165 -15.56 -22.55 -21.97
C GLU A 165 -15.99 -21.11 -22.28
N GLY A 166 -15.03 -20.24 -22.58
CA GLY A 166 -15.25 -18.81 -22.78
C GLY A 166 -14.98 -17.95 -21.53
N ASP A 167 -14.88 -18.56 -20.34
CA ASP A 167 -14.40 -17.87 -19.15
C ASP A 167 -12.88 -17.70 -19.17
N LEU A 168 -12.35 -16.74 -18.44
CA LEU A 168 -10.91 -16.61 -18.22
C LEU A 168 -10.37 -17.82 -17.44
N PRO A 169 -9.11 -18.21 -17.64
CA PRO A 169 -8.47 -19.21 -16.80
C PRO A 169 -8.58 -18.87 -15.32
N PRO A 170 -8.63 -19.86 -14.42
CA PRO A 170 -8.67 -19.63 -12.99
C PRO A 170 -7.50 -18.77 -12.52
N VAL A 171 -7.72 -17.88 -11.57
CA VAL A 171 -6.68 -16.98 -11.05
C VAL A 171 -6.32 -17.35 -9.62
N LEU A 172 -5.03 -17.49 -9.34
CA LEU A 172 -4.48 -17.56 -8.00
C LEU A 172 -3.91 -16.20 -7.60
N ASP A 173 -4.52 -15.55 -6.64
CA ASP A 173 -4.07 -14.31 -6.06
C ASP A 173 -3.17 -14.60 -4.86
N VAL A 174 -1.88 -14.36 -5.00
CA VAL A 174 -0.86 -14.66 -3.99
C VAL A 174 0.03 -13.45 -3.72
N GLU A 175 -0.12 -12.87 -2.52
CA GLU A 175 0.51 -11.61 -2.14
C GLU A 175 1.38 -11.69 -0.88
N HIS A 176 1.24 -12.76 -0.10
CA HIS A 176 1.89 -12.90 1.19
C HIS A 176 2.50 -14.30 1.37
N LYS A 177 3.80 -14.33 1.72
CA LYS A 177 4.49 -15.56 2.12
C LYS A 177 4.37 -15.76 3.64
N PRO A 178 4.12 -16.98 4.14
CA PRO A 178 4.20 -17.29 5.56
C PRO A 178 5.60 -17.00 6.12
N LYS A 179 5.66 -16.44 7.32
CA LYS A 179 6.96 -16.10 7.96
C LYS A 179 7.75 -17.33 8.37
N ASP A 180 7.06 -18.39 8.74
CA ASP A 180 7.56 -19.66 9.24
C ASP A 180 7.98 -20.66 8.16
N LYS A 181 7.73 -20.36 6.86
CA LYS A 181 8.14 -21.19 5.73
C LYS A 181 9.32 -20.59 4.99
N SER A 182 10.22 -21.45 4.51
CA SER A 182 11.23 -21.07 3.52
C SER A 182 10.58 -20.66 2.19
N VAL A 183 11.35 -20.03 1.30
CA VAL A 183 10.85 -19.69 -0.04
C VAL A 183 10.51 -20.96 -0.83
N ASP A 184 11.35 -21.97 -0.75
CA ASP A 184 11.17 -23.24 -1.49
C ASP A 184 9.93 -24.01 -1.01
N GLU A 185 9.64 -24.02 0.30
CA GLU A 185 8.41 -24.63 0.82
C GLU A 185 7.17 -23.88 0.35
N PHE A 186 7.23 -22.57 0.40
CA PHE A 186 6.14 -21.72 -0.09
C PHE A 186 5.90 -21.91 -1.60
N GLN A 187 6.97 -21.97 -2.41
CA GLN A 187 6.89 -22.23 -3.85
C GLN A 187 6.26 -23.60 -4.14
N ARG A 188 6.63 -24.65 -3.40
CA ARG A 188 6.00 -25.97 -3.53
C ARG A 188 4.50 -25.95 -3.20
N ASP A 189 4.12 -25.18 -2.19
CA ASP A 189 2.69 -25.01 -1.85
C ASP A 189 1.93 -24.31 -2.99
N VAL A 190 2.47 -23.23 -3.52
CA VAL A 190 1.86 -22.50 -4.64
C VAL A 190 1.72 -23.41 -5.86
N LEU A 191 2.78 -24.16 -6.22
CA LEU A 191 2.75 -25.14 -7.32
C LEU A 191 1.71 -26.25 -7.07
N THR A 192 1.57 -26.71 -5.84
CA THR A 192 0.56 -27.71 -5.48
C THR A 192 -0.85 -27.21 -5.83
N TRP A 193 -1.16 -25.98 -5.52
CA TRP A 193 -2.45 -25.39 -5.87
C TRP A 193 -2.62 -25.28 -7.38
N LEU A 194 -1.61 -24.75 -8.06
CA LEU A 194 -1.62 -24.53 -9.51
C LEU A 194 -1.85 -25.84 -10.26
N HIS A 195 -1.12 -26.91 -9.93
CA HIS A 195 -1.25 -28.22 -10.58
C HIS A 195 -2.64 -28.84 -10.36
N ILE A 196 -3.17 -28.81 -9.14
CA ILE A 196 -4.51 -29.38 -8.86
C ILE A 196 -5.58 -28.67 -9.67
N VAL A 197 -5.47 -27.35 -9.82
CA VAL A 197 -6.47 -26.55 -10.55
C VAL A 197 -6.26 -26.68 -12.06
N GLU A 198 -5.02 -26.74 -12.54
CA GLU A 198 -4.67 -27.02 -13.94
C GLU A 198 -5.19 -28.41 -14.38
N ASP A 199 -4.98 -29.43 -13.56
CA ASP A 199 -5.46 -30.79 -13.83
C ASP A 199 -6.98 -30.86 -13.98
N LYS A 200 -7.72 -30.05 -13.24
CA LYS A 200 -9.19 -30.02 -13.31
C LYS A 200 -9.73 -29.28 -14.54
N TYR A 201 -9.16 -28.10 -14.84
CA TYR A 201 -9.68 -27.26 -15.92
C TYR A 201 -8.94 -27.46 -17.25
N HIS A 202 -7.84 -28.21 -17.26
CA HIS A 202 -6.98 -28.45 -18.43
C HIS A 202 -6.45 -27.16 -19.06
N VAL A 203 -6.29 -26.12 -18.24
CA VAL A 203 -5.73 -24.82 -18.62
C VAL A 203 -4.84 -24.30 -17.49
N LYS A 204 -3.73 -23.67 -17.86
CA LYS A 204 -2.81 -23.09 -16.87
C LYS A 204 -3.47 -21.93 -16.13
N PRO A 205 -3.54 -22.00 -14.79
CA PRO A 205 -4.03 -20.87 -14.00
C PRO A 205 -3.17 -19.62 -14.19
N ILE A 206 -3.77 -18.47 -14.03
CA ILE A 206 -3.09 -17.18 -14.00
C ILE A 206 -2.61 -16.93 -12.58
N ILE A 207 -1.36 -16.49 -12.42
CA ILE A 207 -0.83 -16.05 -11.13
C ILE A 207 -0.97 -14.53 -11.04
N TYR A 208 -1.85 -14.04 -10.14
CA TYR A 208 -1.87 -12.64 -9.77
C TYR A 208 -0.94 -12.39 -8.59
N THR A 209 -0.12 -11.36 -8.71
CA THR A 209 0.76 -10.92 -7.63
C THR A 209 1.38 -9.55 -7.92
N TYR A 210 1.90 -8.89 -6.89
CA TYR A 210 2.70 -7.67 -7.06
C TYR A 210 4.04 -7.95 -7.74
N TYR A 211 4.49 -7.04 -8.58
CA TYR A 211 5.79 -7.13 -9.25
C TYR A 211 6.93 -7.47 -8.28
N LYS A 212 7.04 -6.75 -7.15
CA LYS A 212 8.07 -7.00 -6.15
C LYS A 212 7.95 -8.38 -5.50
N PHE A 213 6.73 -8.86 -5.27
CA PHE A 213 6.49 -10.19 -4.70
C PHE A 213 6.92 -11.30 -5.67
N LYS A 214 6.57 -11.16 -6.96
CA LYS A 214 7.04 -12.07 -8.02
C LYS A 214 8.56 -12.19 -8.00
N MET A 215 9.26 -11.06 -7.98
CA MET A 215 10.73 -11.05 -8.02
C MET A 215 11.37 -11.69 -6.79
N ASN A 216 10.77 -11.52 -5.62
CA ASN A 216 11.33 -11.98 -4.35
C ASN A 216 10.99 -13.46 -4.03
N TYR A 217 9.79 -13.92 -4.40
CA TYR A 217 9.26 -15.17 -3.87
C TYR A 217 8.80 -16.16 -4.94
N LEU A 218 8.55 -15.73 -6.18
CA LEU A 218 8.13 -16.58 -7.28
C LEU A 218 9.11 -16.50 -8.46
N SER A 219 10.40 -16.33 -8.15
CA SER A 219 11.47 -16.18 -9.15
C SER A 219 11.96 -17.48 -9.78
N SER A 220 11.59 -18.64 -9.23
CA SER A 220 11.97 -19.94 -9.78
C SER A 220 11.44 -20.10 -11.22
N PRO A 221 12.25 -20.63 -12.17
CA PRO A 221 11.86 -20.78 -13.58
C PRO A 221 10.58 -21.60 -13.80
N VAL A 222 10.22 -22.49 -12.87
CA VAL A 222 9.00 -23.30 -12.97
C VAL A 222 7.72 -22.45 -13.04
N PHE A 223 7.76 -21.23 -12.49
CA PHE A 223 6.64 -20.29 -12.56
C PHE A 223 6.57 -19.52 -13.88
N ASP A 224 7.60 -19.54 -14.71
CA ASP A 224 7.62 -18.83 -15.99
C ASP A 224 6.74 -19.52 -17.07
N ASP A 225 6.28 -20.73 -16.78
CA ASP A 225 5.32 -21.45 -17.60
C ASP A 225 3.88 -21.00 -17.39
N TYR A 226 3.59 -20.31 -16.29
CA TYR A 226 2.27 -19.78 -15.97
C TYR A 226 2.10 -18.35 -16.48
N PRO A 227 0.90 -17.98 -16.96
CA PRO A 227 0.62 -16.59 -17.29
C PRO A 227 0.52 -15.75 -16.00
N TYR A 228 1.05 -14.53 -16.06
CA TYR A 228 0.98 -13.59 -14.95
C TYR A 228 -0.04 -12.49 -15.17
N TRP A 229 -0.71 -12.13 -14.09
CA TRP A 229 -1.40 -10.88 -13.90
C TRP A 229 -0.60 -10.06 -12.88
N ILE A 230 0.13 -9.06 -13.35
CA ILE A 230 1.06 -8.28 -12.51
C ILE A 230 0.38 -7.02 -11.99
N ALA A 231 0.30 -6.89 -10.68
CA ALA A 231 -0.02 -5.62 -10.04
C ALA A 231 1.24 -4.75 -9.96
N HIS A 232 1.22 -3.64 -10.67
CA HIS A 232 2.30 -2.66 -10.69
C HIS A 232 1.71 -1.27 -10.89
N TYR A 233 1.41 -0.61 -9.77
CA TYR A 233 0.65 0.63 -9.76
C TYR A 233 1.51 1.85 -10.02
N TYR A 234 0.93 2.89 -10.63
CA TYR A 234 1.51 4.22 -10.80
C TYR A 234 2.86 4.25 -11.55
N VAL A 235 3.05 3.32 -12.46
CA VAL A 235 4.19 3.27 -13.36
C VAL A 235 3.70 3.37 -14.81
N ASP A 236 4.56 3.91 -15.69
CA ASP A 236 4.20 4.08 -17.11
C ASP A 236 4.21 2.76 -17.89
N LYS A 237 4.93 1.75 -17.36
CA LYS A 237 5.05 0.42 -17.96
C LYS A 237 5.40 -0.64 -16.94
N VAL A 238 4.98 -1.87 -17.19
CA VAL A 238 5.39 -3.03 -16.39
C VAL A 238 6.90 -3.26 -16.54
N GLN A 239 7.61 -3.31 -15.42
CA GLN A 239 9.06 -3.54 -15.42
C GLN A 239 9.43 -5.02 -15.54
N TYR A 240 8.50 -5.93 -15.26
CA TYR A 240 8.70 -7.36 -15.42
C TYR A 240 8.86 -7.72 -16.90
N LYS A 241 10.00 -8.34 -17.25
CA LYS A 241 10.34 -8.69 -18.65
C LYS A 241 9.89 -10.09 -19.07
N GLY A 242 9.33 -10.87 -18.14
CA GLY A 242 8.82 -12.21 -18.42
C GLY A 242 7.43 -12.21 -19.06
N LYS A 243 6.83 -13.40 -19.18
CA LYS A 243 5.50 -13.57 -19.75
C LYS A 243 4.42 -13.07 -18.78
N TRP A 244 3.82 -11.93 -19.09
CA TRP A 244 2.61 -11.48 -18.41
C TRP A 244 1.50 -11.28 -19.45
N LYS A 245 0.24 -11.38 -19.00
CA LYS A 245 -0.95 -11.24 -19.83
C LYS A 245 -1.85 -10.12 -19.38
N PHE A 246 -1.87 -9.85 -18.07
CA PHE A 246 -2.69 -8.80 -17.49
C PHE A 246 -1.82 -7.89 -16.63
N TRP A 247 -2.17 -6.63 -16.63
CA TRP A 247 -1.55 -5.61 -15.80
C TRP A 247 -2.62 -4.87 -15.01
N GLN A 248 -2.59 -5.00 -13.69
CA GLN A 248 -3.37 -4.13 -12.82
C GLN A 248 -2.54 -2.87 -12.53
N HIS A 249 -2.92 -1.79 -13.16
CA HIS A 249 -2.15 -0.54 -13.12
C HIS A 249 -2.63 0.42 -12.01
N THR A 250 -3.80 0.15 -11.41
CA THR A 250 -4.37 0.92 -10.31
C THR A 250 -5.22 0.04 -9.40
N ASP A 251 -5.32 0.43 -8.14
CA ASP A 251 -6.24 -0.11 -7.13
C ASP A 251 -7.38 0.87 -6.82
N ALA A 252 -7.45 1.98 -7.54
CA ALA A 252 -8.40 3.08 -7.35
C ALA A 252 -9.43 3.15 -8.50
N GLY A 253 -10.11 2.05 -8.77
CA GLY A 253 -11.28 2.03 -9.66
C GLY A 253 -12.43 2.82 -9.02
N LYS A 254 -12.99 3.81 -9.74
CA LYS A 254 -14.19 4.56 -9.35
C LYS A 254 -15.30 4.31 -10.34
#